data_a5737b4b08028f1b607a99094cc2b7a9
#
_entry.id   a5737b4b08028f1b607a99094cc2b7a9
#
_cell.length_a   1.000
_cell.length_b   1.000
_cell.length_c   1.000
_cell.angle_alpha   90.00
_cell.angle_beta   90.00
_cell.angle_gamma   90.00
#
_symmetry.space_group_name_H-M   'P 1'
#
loop_
_entity.id
_entity.type
_entity.pdbx_description
1 polymer ?
#
loop_
_entity_poly.entity_id
_entity_poly.type
_entity_poly.pdbx_seq_one_letter_code
_entity_poly.pdbx_strand_id
1 'polypeptide(L)'
;MTSQFQRTGLPCTILFVDVCGSTKIYETLGNARAQAVIAKSLGLLSQSATRNQGTVVKNIGDELMCTFSIAHDAAEAAVAMQRSVKQAVTLAELGVKSLAIRVGFHTGPVITRGADVFGDTVNVAARVVAHSKPGQVLITKQALRKLPKDANVRPVGSIQVKGKKGLVELFEVVWEPAELTQVKTIAETASDNIRLVAKFGETAIELGHNRPVLHMGRGDDNEFVIPDPLASRMHARIELRRDRFVLVDQSLNGTYLHRQGMAEITLRRDEIGLERSGQISLGKPIAAQPPELCVRFSIRRSR
;
A
#
# COMPACT_ATOMS: atom_id res chain seq x y z
N MET A 1 14.84 43.84 7.19
CA MET A 1 13.94 42.64 7.04
C MET A 1 14.31 41.94 5.76
N THR A 2 15.22 40.99 5.85
CA THR A 2 15.76 40.25 4.70
C THR A 2 14.80 39.14 4.35
N SER A 3 14.16 39.28 3.20
CA SER A 3 13.35 38.24 2.54
C SER A 3 14.20 36.98 2.35
N GLN A 4 13.95 35.94 3.15
CA GLN A 4 14.54 34.61 2.90
C GLN A 4 13.94 34.08 1.60
N PHE A 5 14.75 34.03 0.57
CA PHE A 5 14.41 33.50 -0.75
C PHE A 5 13.93 32.07 -0.64
N GLN A 6 12.67 31.83 -0.98
CA GLN A 6 12.11 30.53 -1.23
C GLN A 6 12.79 29.94 -2.51
N ARG A 7 13.65 28.96 -2.37
CA ARG A 7 14.10 28.18 -3.55
C ARG A 7 12.99 27.18 -3.91
N THR A 8 12.18 27.54 -4.90
CA THR A 8 11.27 26.61 -5.55
C THR A 8 11.99 25.94 -6.71
N GLY A 9 11.96 24.61 -6.80
CA GLY A 9 12.07 23.98 -8.10
C GLY A 9 13.02 22.83 -8.37
N LEU A 10 13.93 22.44 -7.50
CA LEU A 10 14.65 21.20 -7.76
C LEU A 10 13.82 19.99 -7.28
N PRO A 11 13.69 18.94 -8.11
CA PRO A 11 13.01 17.72 -7.68
C PRO A 11 13.77 17.09 -6.51
N CYS A 12 13.04 16.81 -5.44
CA CYS A 12 13.54 16.16 -4.24
C CYS A 12 12.70 14.91 -3.98
N THR A 13 13.32 13.86 -3.47
CA THR A 13 12.59 12.68 -2.99
C THR A 13 12.35 12.81 -1.51
N ILE A 14 11.08 12.78 -1.13
CA ILE A 14 10.61 12.81 0.26
C ILE A 14 10.29 11.39 0.67
N LEU A 15 10.92 10.92 1.74
CA LEU A 15 10.69 9.61 2.34
C LEU A 15 10.15 9.80 3.75
N PHE A 16 9.04 9.11 4.02
CA PHE A 16 8.52 8.90 5.36
C PHE A 16 8.70 7.44 5.74
N VAL A 17 9.09 7.22 6.99
CA VAL A 17 9.11 5.90 7.62
C VAL A 17 8.44 5.97 8.98
N ASP A 18 7.57 5.00 9.27
CA ASP A 18 6.73 4.96 10.44
C ASP A 18 6.88 3.61 11.17
N VAL A 19 6.96 3.66 12.50
CA VAL A 19 7.07 2.46 13.36
C VAL A 19 5.69 1.87 13.58
N CYS A 20 5.48 0.65 13.11
CA CYS A 20 4.19 0.00 13.18
C CYS A 20 3.86 -0.47 14.60
N GLY A 21 2.64 -0.16 15.06
CA GLY A 21 2.12 -0.64 16.36
C GLY A 21 2.75 0.01 17.57
N SER A 22 3.24 1.24 17.48
CA SER A 22 3.81 2.01 18.59
C SER A 22 2.87 2.09 19.80
N THR A 23 1.57 2.32 19.59
CA THR A 23 0.55 2.31 20.67
C THR A 23 0.59 1.00 21.47
N LYS A 24 0.65 -0.14 20.79
CA LYS A 24 0.75 -1.45 21.46
C LYS A 24 2.06 -1.63 22.24
N ILE A 25 3.15 -1.03 21.75
CA ILE A 25 4.44 -1.02 22.46
C ILE A 25 4.30 -0.24 23.77
N TYR A 26 3.63 0.93 23.76
CA TYR A 26 3.35 1.71 24.97
C TYR A 26 2.45 0.96 25.95
N GLU A 27 1.40 0.29 25.48
CA GLU A 27 0.51 -0.51 26.31
C GLU A 27 1.22 -1.71 26.96
N THR A 28 2.16 -2.34 26.24
CA THR A 28 2.83 -3.57 26.69
C THR A 28 4.03 -3.29 27.60
N LEU A 29 4.85 -2.28 27.26
CA LEU A 29 6.12 -2.03 27.97
C LEU A 29 6.07 -0.85 28.95
N GLY A 30 4.99 -0.07 28.94
CA GLY A 30 4.88 1.18 29.67
C GLY A 30 5.70 2.32 29.03
N ASN A 31 5.42 3.56 29.45
CA ASN A 31 5.89 4.77 28.76
C ASN A 31 7.41 4.84 28.62
N ALA A 32 8.17 4.61 29.69
CA ALA A 32 9.63 4.80 29.68
C ALA A 32 10.34 3.81 28.73
N ARG A 33 9.96 2.51 28.78
CA ARG A 33 10.54 1.49 27.91
C ARG A 33 10.10 1.66 26.46
N ALA A 34 8.83 1.97 26.22
CA ALA A 34 8.31 2.24 24.90
C ALA A 34 9.03 3.41 24.25
N GLN A 35 9.23 4.51 24.97
CA GLN A 35 9.98 5.65 24.49
C GLN A 35 11.43 5.28 24.12
N ALA A 36 12.11 4.46 24.94
CA ALA A 36 13.45 3.98 24.64
C ALA A 36 13.49 3.12 23.36
N VAL A 37 12.49 2.25 23.15
CA VAL A 37 12.35 1.45 21.93
C VAL A 37 12.16 2.34 20.70
N ILE A 38 11.24 3.30 20.75
CA ILE A 38 10.97 4.21 19.64
C ILE A 38 12.21 5.07 19.33
N ALA A 39 12.84 5.66 20.35
CA ALA A 39 14.05 6.45 20.17
C ALA A 39 15.19 5.65 19.54
N LYS A 40 15.41 4.41 19.99
CA LYS A 40 16.41 3.50 19.42
C LYS A 40 16.09 3.16 17.96
N SER A 41 14.83 2.89 17.66
CA SER A 41 14.35 2.62 16.31
C SER A 41 14.60 3.81 15.38
N LEU A 42 14.16 5.00 15.78
CA LEU A 42 14.39 6.24 15.01
C LEU A 42 15.90 6.52 14.80
N GLY A 43 16.75 6.18 15.78
CA GLY A 43 18.19 6.25 15.64
C GLY A 43 18.75 5.34 14.54
N LEU A 44 18.29 4.09 14.46
CA LEU A 44 18.65 3.14 13.40
C LEU A 44 18.17 3.61 12.02
N LEU A 45 16.95 4.14 11.95
CA LEU A 45 16.37 4.67 10.71
C LEU A 45 17.14 5.91 10.22
N SER A 46 17.44 6.84 11.13
CA SER A 46 18.22 8.04 10.84
C SER A 46 19.61 7.68 10.32
N GLN A 47 20.27 6.70 10.94
CA GLN A 47 21.59 6.21 10.48
C GLN A 47 21.50 5.59 9.09
N SER A 48 20.45 4.81 8.81
CA SER A 48 20.22 4.23 7.48
C SER A 48 19.99 5.30 6.43
N ALA A 49 19.22 6.36 6.74
CA ALA A 49 19.02 7.50 5.84
C ALA A 49 20.37 8.20 5.52
N THR A 50 21.12 8.57 6.55
CA THR A 50 22.37 9.33 6.41
C THR A 50 23.45 8.54 5.66
N ARG A 51 23.57 7.24 5.90
CA ARG A 51 24.50 6.37 5.17
C ARG A 51 24.18 6.28 3.67
N ASN A 52 22.92 6.47 3.30
CA ASN A 52 22.48 6.49 1.90
C ASN A 52 22.22 7.91 1.39
N GLN A 53 23.05 8.87 1.78
CA GLN A 53 23.05 10.27 1.30
C GLN A 53 21.72 11.03 1.60
N GLY A 54 20.91 10.55 2.53
CA GLY A 54 19.70 11.22 2.98
C GLY A 54 19.95 12.25 4.07
N THR A 55 19.11 13.27 4.11
CA THR A 55 19.06 14.24 5.20
C THR A 55 17.78 14.01 6.02
N VAL A 56 17.96 13.78 7.31
CA VAL A 56 16.83 13.74 8.25
C VAL A 56 16.33 15.16 8.45
N VAL A 57 15.06 15.39 8.14
CA VAL A 57 14.40 16.70 8.28
C VAL A 57 13.82 16.87 9.67
N LYS A 58 13.03 15.89 10.12
CA LYS A 58 12.38 15.91 11.44
C LYS A 58 11.81 14.54 11.83
N ASN A 59 11.59 14.40 13.13
CA ASN A 59 10.79 13.34 13.72
C ASN A 59 9.38 13.87 14.04
N ILE A 60 8.36 13.07 13.76
CA ILE A 60 6.94 13.39 14.03
C ILE A 60 6.37 12.21 14.83
N GLY A 61 6.56 12.26 16.16
CA GLY A 61 6.22 11.12 17.02
C GLY A 61 7.13 9.91 16.75
N ASP A 62 6.55 8.86 16.24
CA ASP A 62 7.21 7.61 15.83
C ASP A 62 7.54 7.54 14.32
N GLU A 63 7.32 8.64 13.62
CA GLU A 63 7.59 8.79 12.18
C GLU A 63 8.84 9.65 11.95
N LEU A 64 9.65 9.27 10.96
CA LEU A 64 10.83 9.99 10.51
C LEU A 64 10.61 10.51 9.09
N MET A 65 10.89 11.79 8.87
CA MET A 65 10.88 12.42 7.56
C MET A 65 12.30 12.68 7.08
N CYS A 66 12.62 12.18 5.88
CA CYS A 66 13.91 12.35 5.23
C CYS A 66 13.76 12.93 3.82
N THR A 67 14.83 13.61 3.36
CA THR A 67 14.95 14.08 1.99
C THR A 67 16.17 13.46 1.31
N PHE A 68 16.06 13.22 0.00
CA PHE A 68 17.13 12.71 -0.85
C PHE A 68 17.15 13.48 -2.17
N SER A 69 18.34 13.79 -2.66
CA SER A 69 18.52 14.40 -3.97
C SER A 69 18.25 13.39 -5.10
N ILE A 70 18.48 12.11 -4.85
CA ILE A 70 18.36 11.02 -5.83
C ILE A 70 17.35 9.98 -5.30
N ALA A 71 16.38 9.58 -6.12
CA ALA A 71 15.37 8.60 -5.72
C ALA A 71 15.94 7.20 -5.47
N HIS A 72 17.03 6.85 -6.14
CA HIS A 72 17.74 5.59 -5.91
C HIS A 72 18.29 5.51 -4.48
N ASP A 73 18.91 6.58 -4.00
CA ASP A 73 19.45 6.64 -2.63
C ASP A 73 18.32 6.49 -1.59
N ALA A 74 17.14 7.05 -1.88
CA ALA A 74 15.96 6.86 -1.04
C ALA A 74 15.47 5.40 -1.03
N ALA A 75 15.56 4.70 -2.17
CA ALA A 75 15.20 3.28 -2.24
C ALA A 75 16.21 2.42 -1.47
N GLU A 76 17.49 2.66 -1.61
CA GLU A 76 18.54 1.97 -0.85
C GLU A 76 18.43 2.25 0.66
N ALA A 77 18.14 3.49 1.04
CA ALA A 77 17.88 3.85 2.43
C ALA A 77 16.66 3.09 2.98
N ALA A 78 15.56 3.02 2.23
CA ALA A 78 14.34 2.30 2.63
C ALA A 78 14.63 0.80 2.85
N VAL A 79 15.39 0.17 1.96
CA VAL A 79 15.81 -1.24 2.10
C VAL A 79 16.72 -1.41 3.32
N ALA A 80 17.69 -0.51 3.51
CA ALA A 80 18.58 -0.54 4.66
C ALA A 80 17.82 -0.36 5.98
N MET A 81 16.80 0.51 6.03
CA MET A 81 15.92 0.71 7.16
C MET A 81 15.16 -0.58 7.53
N GLN A 82 14.55 -1.25 6.56
CA GLN A 82 13.85 -2.51 6.79
C GLN A 82 14.79 -3.57 7.36
N ARG A 83 15.97 -3.74 6.76
CA ARG A 83 16.99 -4.70 7.23
C ARG A 83 17.50 -4.37 8.62
N SER A 84 17.78 -3.09 8.91
CA SER A 84 18.33 -2.67 10.20
C SER A 84 17.38 -2.96 11.35
N VAL A 85 16.07 -2.72 11.16
CA VAL A 85 15.04 -3.00 12.17
C VAL A 85 14.83 -4.51 12.36
N LYS A 86 14.83 -5.28 11.26
CA LYS A 86 14.68 -6.75 11.33
C LYS A 86 15.84 -7.41 12.06
N GLN A 87 17.06 -6.89 11.92
CA GLN A 87 18.30 -7.44 12.49
C GLN A 87 18.66 -6.83 13.85
N ALA A 88 17.87 -5.90 14.37
CA ALA A 88 18.24 -5.15 15.58
C ALA A 88 18.12 -6.00 16.86
N VAL A 89 19.19 -6.66 17.24
CA VAL A 89 19.35 -7.38 18.52
C VAL A 89 19.06 -6.46 19.72
N THR A 90 19.47 -5.18 19.62
CA THR A 90 19.26 -4.17 20.67
C THR A 90 17.79 -3.86 20.97
N LEU A 91 16.86 -4.16 20.06
CA LEU A 91 15.42 -4.06 20.32
C LEU A 91 14.89 -5.26 21.09
N ALA A 92 15.46 -6.43 20.87
CA ALA A 92 15.13 -7.63 21.64
C ALA A 92 15.54 -7.47 23.11
N GLU A 93 16.69 -6.84 23.40
CA GLU A 93 17.15 -6.51 24.76
C GLU A 93 16.18 -5.56 25.49
N LEU A 94 15.44 -4.74 24.78
CA LEU A 94 14.39 -3.87 25.32
C LEU A 94 13.02 -4.57 25.45
N GLY A 95 12.95 -5.88 25.17
CA GLY A 95 11.74 -6.70 25.30
C GLY A 95 10.86 -6.74 24.06
N VAL A 96 11.34 -6.22 22.91
CA VAL A 96 10.59 -6.25 21.64
C VAL A 96 11.15 -7.36 20.75
N LYS A 97 10.40 -8.46 20.64
CA LYS A 97 10.81 -9.63 19.83
C LYS A 97 10.80 -9.37 18.34
N SER A 98 9.92 -8.49 17.87
CA SER A 98 9.85 -8.08 16.46
C SER A 98 9.27 -6.68 16.37
N LEU A 99 9.90 -5.84 15.57
CA LEU A 99 9.40 -4.53 15.21
C LEU A 99 9.25 -4.48 13.70
N ALA A 100 8.18 -3.89 13.23
CA ALA A 100 7.95 -3.63 11.82
C ALA A 100 7.91 -2.12 11.58
N ILE A 101 8.40 -1.71 10.43
CA ILE A 101 8.25 -0.35 9.92
C ILE A 101 7.52 -0.38 8.58
N ARG A 102 6.90 0.73 8.22
CA ARG A 102 6.39 0.97 6.89
C ARG A 102 7.06 2.19 6.30
N VAL A 103 7.36 2.14 5.01
CA VAL A 103 8.09 3.20 4.31
C VAL A 103 7.30 3.64 3.10
N GLY A 104 7.28 4.94 2.84
CA GLY A 104 6.67 5.50 1.65
C GLY A 104 7.46 6.67 1.12
N PHE A 105 7.70 6.75 -0.22
CA PHE A 105 8.35 7.92 -0.78
C PHE A 105 7.80 8.35 -2.14
N HIS A 106 7.98 9.63 -2.39
CA HIS A 106 7.55 10.31 -3.60
C HIS A 106 8.62 11.32 -4.06
N THR A 107 8.75 11.52 -5.36
CA THR A 107 9.69 12.48 -5.95
C THR A 107 8.93 13.59 -6.67
N GLY A 108 9.29 14.83 -6.37
CA GLY A 108 8.67 16.01 -7.00
C GLY A 108 9.29 17.32 -6.50
N PRO A 109 8.81 18.47 -6.97
CA PRO A 109 9.28 19.78 -6.54
C PRO A 109 8.91 20.06 -5.08
N VAL A 110 9.80 20.71 -4.34
CA VAL A 110 9.60 21.11 -2.94
C VAL A 110 9.89 22.58 -2.72
N ILE A 111 9.35 23.13 -1.65
CA ILE A 111 9.67 24.46 -1.14
C ILE A 111 10.50 24.27 0.13
N THR A 112 11.71 24.82 0.17
CA THR A 112 12.57 24.76 1.36
C THR A 112 12.47 26.07 2.16
N ARG A 113 12.36 25.93 3.49
CA ARG A 113 12.44 27.06 4.45
C ARG A 113 13.35 26.64 5.61
N GLY A 114 14.56 27.21 5.66
CA GLY A 114 15.57 26.75 6.60
C GLY A 114 15.90 25.28 6.39
N ALA A 115 15.79 24.48 7.45
CA ALA A 115 16.00 23.04 7.41
C ALA A 115 14.74 22.23 7.07
N ASP A 116 13.58 22.85 6.90
CA ASP A 116 12.30 22.15 6.64
C ASP A 116 11.89 22.25 5.17
N VAL A 117 11.06 21.29 4.73
CA VAL A 117 10.56 21.20 3.36
C VAL A 117 9.03 21.09 3.34
N PHE A 118 8.42 21.73 2.35
CA PHE A 118 6.98 21.87 2.21
C PHE A 118 6.54 21.64 0.76
N GLY A 119 5.26 21.43 0.58
CA GLY A 119 4.62 21.36 -0.73
C GLY A 119 3.87 20.06 -0.97
N ASP A 120 3.29 19.95 -2.16
CA ASP A 120 2.47 18.81 -2.56
C ASP A 120 3.26 17.49 -2.50
N THR A 121 4.54 17.51 -2.84
CA THR A 121 5.45 16.35 -2.77
C THR A 121 5.50 15.75 -1.37
N VAL A 122 5.55 16.57 -0.33
CA VAL A 122 5.53 16.14 1.08
C VAL A 122 4.19 15.49 1.41
N ASN A 123 3.08 16.10 0.99
CA ASN A 123 1.74 15.58 1.26
C ASN A 123 1.50 14.23 0.56
N VAL A 124 1.98 14.07 -0.67
CA VAL A 124 1.88 12.81 -1.41
C VAL A 124 2.71 11.73 -0.71
N ALA A 125 3.96 12.00 -0.33
CA ALA A 125 4.81 11.03 0.37
C ALA A 125 4.19 10.57 1.70
N ALA A 126 3.62 11.49 2.49
CA ALA A 126 2.91 11.18 3.72
C ALA A 126 1.68 10.27 3.48
N ARG A 127 0.98 10.46 2.36
CA ARG A 127 -0.13 9.56 2.00
C ARG A 127 0.35 8.20 1.53
N VAL A 128 1.48 8.13 0.85
CA VAL A 128 2.09 6.86 0.41
C VAL A 128 2.45 6.00 1.62
N VAL A 129 3.15 6.54 2.63
CA VAL A 129 3.50 5.78 3.85
C VAL A 129 2.26 5.34 4.62
N ALA A 130 1.22 6.18 4.69
CA ALA A 130 -0.03 5.83 5.35
C ALA A 130 -0.76 4.63 4.69
N HIS A 131 -0.52 4.37 3.41
CA HIS A 131 -1.06 3.20 2.69
C HIS A 131 -0.13 1.98 2.73
N SER A 132 1.10 2.14 3.20
CA SER A 132 2.04 1.03 3.33
C SER A 132 1.66 0.12 4.49
N LYS A 133 1.84 -1.19 4.30
CA LYS A 133 1.67 -2.21 5.35
C LYS A 133 2.98 -2.40 6.12
N PRO A 134 2.95 -3.01 7.32
CA PRO A 134 4.17 -3.40 8.02
C PRO A 134 5.11 -4.21 7.12
N GLY A 135 6.39 -3.85 7.09
CA GLY A 135 7.41 -4.45 6.24
C GLY A 135 7.41 -3.97 4.78
N GLN A 136 6.49 -3.11 4.38
CA GLN A 136 6.34 -2.66 3.00
C GLN A 136 7.08 -1.34 2.73
N VAL A 137 7.62 -1.21 1.51
CA VAL A 137 8.19 0.02 0.96
C VAL A 137 7.39 0.41 -0.28
N LEU A 138 6.55 1.45 -0.17
CA LEU A 138 5.74 1.94 -1.29
C LEU A 138 6.34 3.19 -1.93
N ILE A 139 6.22 3.27 -3.24
CA ILE A 139 6.66 4.41 -4.04
C ILE A 139 5.62 4.79 -5.08
N THR A 140 5.69 6.03 -5.52
CA THR A 140 4.84 6.50 -6.62
C THR A 140 5.49 6.25 -7.98
N LYS A 141 4.71 6.32 -9.05
CA LYS A 141 5.20 6.26 -10.45
C LYS A 141 6.27 7.32 -10.74
N GLN A 142 6.15 8.52 -10.13
CA GLN A 142 7.13 9.59 -10.29
C GLN A 142 8.50 9.20 -9.70
N ALA A 143 8.52 8.57 -8.54
CA ALA A 143 9.73 8.03 -7.93
C ALA A 143 10.28 6.85 -8.74
N LEU A 144 9.43 5.91 -9.16
CA LEU A 144 9.81 4.77 -9.99
C LEU A 144 10.57 5.18 -11.26
N ARG A 145 10.11 6.22 -11.96
CA ARG A 145 10.77 6.74 -13.19
C ARG A 145 12.20 7.23 -12.96
N LYS A 146 12.60 7.42 -11.70
CA LYS A 146 13.94 7.88 -11.29
C LYS A 146 14.80 6.76 -10.72
N LEU A 147 14.26 5.55 -10.61
CA LEU A 147 15.02 4.36 -10.23
C LEU A 147 15.71 3.73 -11.46
N PRO A 148 16.77 2.92 -11.25
CA PRO A 148 17.34 2.08 -12.28
C PRO A 148 16.29 1.15 -12.90
N LYS A 149 16.47 0.78 -14.19
CA LYS A 149 15.52 -0.08 -14.92
C LYS A 149 15.43 -1.50 -14.36
N ASP A 150 16.47 -1.96 -13.69
CA ASP A 150 16.61 -3.26 -13.05
C ASP A 150 16.16 -3.25 -11.57
N ALA A 151 15.64 -2.11 -11.09
CA ALA A 151 15.08 -2.04 -9.73
C ALA A 151 13.96 -3.06 -9.56
N ASN A 152 14.07 -3.88 -8.50
CA ASN A 152 13.05 -4.89 -8.19
C ASN A 152 11.80 -4.26 -7.60
N VAL A 153 10.84 -3.92 -8.44
CA VAL A 153 9.59 -3.27 -8.05
C VAL A 153 8.39 -3.99 -8.67
N ARG A 154 7.26 -3.96 -7.96
CA ARG A 154 5.99 -4.50 -8.46
C ARG A 154 4.85 -3.48 -8.30
N PRO A 155 3.86 -3.43 -9.21
CA PRO A 155 2.69 -2.59 -9.07
C PRO A 155 1.82 -3.08 -7.90
N VAL A 156 1.25 -2.13 -7.14
CA VAL A 156 0.37 -2.43 -5.98
C VAL A 156 -1.04 -1.93 -6.21
N GLY A 157 -1.21 -0.91 -7.04
CA GLY A 157 -2.49 -0.26 -7.30
C GLY A 157 -2.37 1.25 -7.34
N SER A 158 -3.43 1.94 -7.00
CA SER A 158 -3.46 3.41 -6.99
C SER A 158 -4.28 3.94 -5.82
N ILE A 159 -3.97 5.17 -5.40
CA ILE A 159 -4.66 5.86 -4.31
C ILE A 159 -5.15 7.23 -4.75
N GLN A 160 -6.29 7.66 -4.17
CA GLN A 160 -6.73 9.04 -4.28
C GLN A 160 -6.03 9.90 -3.23
N VAL A 161 -5.33 10.93 -3.66
CA VAL A 161 -4.72 11.91 -2.75
C VAL A 161 -5.57 13.17 -2.75
N LYS A 162 -6.00 13.60 -1.56
CA LYS A 162 -6.83 14.81 -1.38
C LYS A 162 -6.13 16.02 -2.02
N GLY A 163 -6.83 16.71 -2.90
CA GLY A 163 -6.31 17.89 -3.60
C GLY A 163 -5.62 17.58 -4.95
N LYS A 164 -5.46 16.30 -5.32
CA LYS A 164 -4.99 15.92 -6.66
C LYS A 164 -6.13 15.51 -7.58
N LYS A 165 -6.06 15.99 -8.82
CA LYS A 165 -6.90 15.48 -9.92
C LYS A 165 -6.26 14.17 -10.41
N GLY A 166 -6.96 13.04 -10.19
CA GLY A 166 -6.53 11.72 -10.62
C GLY A 166 -5.88 10.85 -9.54
N LEU A 167 -5.74 9.58 -9.86
CA LEU A 167 -5.17 8.56 -9.00
C LEU A 167 -3.64 8.60 -9.04
N VAL A 168 -3.00 8.34 -7.92
CA VAL A 168 -1.55 8.19 -7.79
C VAL A 168 -1.22 6.71 -7.81
N GLU A 169 -0.56 6.25 -8.87
CA GLU A 169 -0.12 4.86 -9.03
C GLU A 169 0.99 4.55 -8.01
N LEU A 170 0.85 3.40 -7.34
CA LEU A 170 1.77 2.91 -6.32
C LEU A 170 2.48 1.64 -6.77
N PHE A 171 3.73 1.56 -6.40
CA PHE A 171 4.62 0.42 -6.63
C PHE A 171 5.29 0.05 -5.31
N GLU A 172 5.62 -1.21 -5.13
CA GLU A 172 6.36 -1.71 -3.98
C GLU A 172 7.80 -2.04 -4.39
N VAL A 173 8.75 -1.54 -3.64
CA VAL A 173 10.15 -1.97 -3.73
C VAL A 173 10.28 -3.31 -3.01
N VAL A 174 10.62 -4.35 -3.74
CA VAL A 174 10.82 -5.71 -3.21
C VAL A 174 12.22 -5.80 -2.63
N TRP A 175 12.34 -5.65 -1.33
CA TRP A 175 13.63 -5.58 -0.62
C TRP A 175 14.06 -6.93 0.00
N GLU A 176 13.11 -7.82 0.24
CA GLU A 176 13.37 -9.20 0.61
C GLU A 176 13.11 -10.09 -0.61
N PRO A 177 14.08 -10.91 -1.04
CA PRO A 177 13.72 -12.07 -1.82
C PRO A 177 12.76 -12.88 -0.94
N ALA A 178 11.58 -13.20 -1.44
CA ALA A 178 10.70 -14.14 -0.74
C ALA A 178 11.58 -15.31 -0.27
N GLU A 179 11.56 -15.64 1.03
CA GLU A 179 12.32 -16.78 1.55
C GLU A 179 12.03 -17.96 0.63
N LEU A 180 13.00 -18.27 -0.21
CA LEU A 180 13.06 -19.49 -0.99
C LEU A 180 13.34 -20.62 0.00
N THR A 181 12.32 -21.03 0.77
CA THR A 181 12.24 -22.44 1.15
C THR A 181 12.20 -23.19 -0.18
N GLN A 182 13.36 -23.72 -0.57
CA GLN A 182 13.64 -24.61 -1.69
C GLN A 182 12.41 -25.07 -2.48
N VAL A 183 11.94 -24.24 -3.41
CA VAL A 183 11.29 -24.68 -4.63
C VAL A 183 11.80 -23.75 -5.74
N LYS A 184 13.09 -23.86 -6.06
CA LYS A 184 13.62 -23.45 -7.36
C LYS A 184 12.95 -24.35 -8.37
N THR A 185 12.39 -23.77 -9.40
CA THR A 185 11.95 -24.34 -10.68
C THR A 185 10.44 -24.43 -10.96
N ILE A 186 9.54 -23.98 -10.08
CA ILE A 186 8.10 -23.95 -10.44
C ILE A 186 7.49 -22.55 -10.35
N ALA A 187 8.19 -21.54 -9.74
CA ALA A 187 7.60 -20.23 -9.45
C ALA A 187 7.59 -19.24 -10.63
N GLU A 188 8.41 -19.43 -11.65
CA GLU A 188 8.40 -18.54 -12.83
C GLU A 188 7.30 -18.90 -13.83
N THR A 189 6.78 -20.13 -13.76
CA THR A 189 5.62 -20.58 -14.56
C THR A 189 4.30 -20.57 -13.80
N ALA A 190 4.31 -20.45 -12.45
CA ALA A 190 3.08 -20.50 -11.63
C ALA A 190 2.45 -19.13 -11.35
N SER A 191 3.18 -18.01 -11.50
CA SER A 191 2.61 -16.69 -11.22
C SER A 191 1.71 -16.13 -12.32
N ASP A 192 1.75 -16.68 -13.52
CA ASP A 192 0.83 -16.33 -14.62
C ASP A 192 -0.47 -17.17 -14.62
N ASN A 193 -0.63 -18.08 -13.66
CA ASN A 193 -1.62 -19.15 -13.76
C ASN A 193 -2.96 -18.86 -13.06
N ILE A 194 -3.13 -17.73 -12.37
CA ILE A 194 -4.42 -17.40 -11.76
C ILE A 194 -5.01 -16.15 -12.40
N ARG A 195 -6.19 -16.27 -12.97
CA ARG A 195 -6.94 -15.16 -13.57
C ARG A 195 -8.36 -15.16 -13.06
N LEU A 196 -8.89 -13.98 -12.78
CA LEU A 196 -10.29 -13.79 -12.47
C LEU A 196 -10.90 -12.93 -13.57
N VAL A 197 -11.98 -13.43 -14.16
CA VAL A 197 -12.81 -12.64 -15.07
C VAL A 197 -14.03 -12.17 -14.29
N ALA A 198 -14.16 -10.87 -14.12
CA ALA A 198 -15.35 -10.23 -13.58
C ALA A 198 -16.19 -9.65 -14.71
N LYS A 199 -17.52 -9.76 -14.62
CA LYS A 199 -18.48 -9.25 -15.61
C LYS A 199 -19.57 -8.45 -14.95
N PHE A 200 -19.85 -7.27 -15.51
CA PHE A 200 -20.96 -6.42 -15.15
C PHE A 200 -21.59 -5.85 -16.41
N GLY A 201 -22.87 -6.15 -16.66
CA GLY A 201 -23.50 -5.86 -17.94
C GLY A 201 -22.72 -6.50 -19.10
N GLU A 202 -22.43 -5.71 -20.12
CA GLU A 202 -21.60 -6.11 -21.26
C GLU A 202 -20.09 -6.00 -21.01
N THR A 203 -19.69 -5.37 -19.92
CA THR A 203 -18.27 -5.15 -19.60
C THR A 203 -17.68 -6.35 -18.89
N ALA A 204 -16.58 -6.87 -19.44
CA ALA A 204 -15.79 -7.93 -18.82
C ALA A 204 -14.37 -7.41 -18.54
N ILE A 205 -13.89 -7.63 -17.32
CA ILE A 205 -12.56 -7.24 -16.88
C ILE A 205 -11.82 -8.47 -16.38
N GLU A 206 -10.64 -8.70 -16.92
CA GLU A 206 -9.73 -9.74 -16.47
C GLU A 206 -8.75 -9.18 -15.44
N LEU A 207 -8.68 -9.84 -14.29
CA LEU A 207 -7.74 -9.56 -13.21
C LEU A 207 -6.67 -10.63 -13.16
N GLY A 208 -5.46 -10.21 -12.87
CA GLY A 208 -4.26 -11.02 -12.74
C GLY A 208 -3.12 -10.14 -12.27
N HIS A 209 -1.87 -10.59 -12.44
CA HIS A 209 -0.71 -9.81 -12.00
C HIS A 209 -0.59 -8.45 -12.70
N ASN A 210 -0.97 -8.36 -13.96
CA ASN A 210 -0.93 -7.10 -14.72
C ASN A 210 -2.05 -6.12 -14.34
N ARG A 211 -3.15 -6.62 -13.80
CA ARG A 211 -4.28 -5.84 -13.30
C ARG A 211 -4.77 -6.46 -12.00
N PRO A 212 -4.14 -6.15 -10.86
CA PRO A 212 -4.39 -6.85 -9.61
C PRO A 212 -5.63 -6.38 -8.85
N VAL A 213 -6.26 -5.26 -9.23
CA VAL A 213 -7.39 -4.67 -8.49
C VAL A 213 -8.51 -4.25 -9.44
N LEU A 214 -9.75 -4.40 -8.98
CA LEU A 214 -10.99 -3.94 -9.60
C LEU A 214 -11.86 -3.29 -8.52
N HIS A 215 -12.24 -2.03 -8.72
CA HIS A 215 -13.14 -1.32 -7.81
C HIS A 215 -14.58 -1.35 -8.33
N MET A 216 -15.52 -1.40 -7.38
CA MET A 216 -16.95 -1.47 -7.64
C MET A 216 -17.69 -0.51 -6.71
N GLY A 217 -18.69 0.20 -7.23
CA GLY A 217 -19.52 1.13 -6.48
C GLY A 217 -20.34 2.01 -7.40
N ARG A 218 -21.13 2.92 -6.83
CA ARG A 218 -21.98 3.81 -7.65
C ARG A 218 -21.28 5.08 -8.15
N GLY A 219 -20.05 5.36 -7.72
CA GLY A 219 -19.28 6.52 -8.16
C GLY A 219 -18.58 6.24 -9.49
N ASP A 220 -18.43 7.27 -10.31
CA ASP A 220 -17.83 7.21 -11.66
C ASP A 220 -16.33 6.86 -11.65
N ASP A 221 -15.69 6.90 -10.48
CA ASP A 221 -14.29 6.55 -10.31
C ASP A 221 -14.03 5.02 -10.23
N ASN A 222 -15.10 4.19 -10.24
CA ASN A 222 -14.98 2.74 -10.23
C ASN A 222 -14.92 2.17 -11.65
N GLU A 223 -14.23 1.05 -11.81
CA GLU A 223 -14.26 0.32 -13.08
C GLU A 223 -15.64 -0.32 -13.34
N PHE A 224 -16.33 -0.76 -12.30
CA PHE A 224 -17.74 -1.15 -12.37
C PHE A 224 -18.60 -0.13 -11.63
N VAL A 225 -19.20 0.76 -12.39
CA VAL A 225 -20.17 1.74 -11.89
C VAL A 225 -21.53 1.08 -11.79
N ILE A 226 -21.96 0.78 -10.56
CA ILE A 226 -23.22 0.08 -10.29
C ILE A 226 -24.25 1.13 -9.83
N PRO A 227 -25.26 1.44 -10.66
CA PRO A 227 -26.22 2.52 -10.41
C PRO A 227 -27.31 2.10 -9.43
N ASP A 228 -26.92 1.70 -8.22
CA ASP A 228 -27.84 1.35 -7.13
C ASP A 228 -27.68 2.35 -5.98
N PRO A 229 -28.78 2.95 -5.48
CA PRO A 229 -28.74 3.93 -4.38
C PRO A 229 -28.19 3.35 -3.07
N LEU A 230 -28.28 2.04 -2.87
CA LEU A 230 -27.74 1.35 -1.69
C LEU A 230 -26.25 1.05 -1.83
N ALA A 231 -25.68 1.17 -3.03
CA ALA A 231 -24.24 1.08 -3.23
C ALA A 231 -23.55 2.37 -2.78
N SER A 232 -22.46 2.26 -2.01
CA SER A 232 -21.57 3.39 -1.69
C SER A 232 -20.82 3.85 -2.94
N ARG A 233 -20.35 5.10 -2.97
CA ARG A 233 -19.54 5.62 -4.10
C ARG A 233 -18.34 4.73 -4.40
N MET A 234 -17.57 4.38 -3.39
CA MET A 234 -16.59 3.29 -3.40
C MET A 234 -17.13 2.22 -2.44
N HIS A 235 -17.56 1.08 -2.96
CA HIS A 235 -18.30 0.10 -2.16
C HIS A 235 -17.46 -1.11 -1.81
N ALA A 236 -16.89 -1.74 -2.81
CA ALA A 236 -16.07 -2.94 -2.67
C ALA A 236 -14.96 -2.97 -3.72
N ARG A 237 -13.98 -3.83 -3.52
CA ARG A 237 -12.96 -4.14 -4.52
C ARG A 237 -12.61 -5.61 -4.51
N ILE A 238 -12.24 -6.13 -5.67
CA ILE A 238 -11.55 -7.42 -5.79
C ILE A 238 -10.08 -7.13 -5.95
N GLU A 239 -9.22 -7.78 -5.19
CA GLU A 239 -7.78 -7.62 -5.31
C GLU A 239 -7.05 -8.96 -5.32
N LEU A 240 -6.02 -9.09 -6.16
CA LEU A 240 -5.11 -10.23 -6.16
C LEU A 240 -4.07 -10.04 -5.05
N ARG A 241 -4.09 -10.93 -4.06
CA ARG A 241 -3.11 -10.98 -2.98
C ARG A 241 -2.34 -12.29 -3.05
N ARG A 242 -1.06 -12.23 -3.36
CA ARG A 242 -0.24 -13.43 -3.65
C ARG A 242 -0.92 -14.22 -4.77
N ASP A 243 -1.37 -15.44 -4.50
CA ASP A 243 -1.96 -16.35 -5.48
C ASP A 243 -3.47 -16.58 -5.24
N ARG A 244 -4.19 -15.59 -4.68
CA ARG A 244 -5.63 -15.65 -4.44
C ARG A 244 -6.29 -14.30 -4.64
N PHE A 245 -7.51 -14.31 -5.14
CA PHE A 245 -8.37 -13.13 -5.18
C PHE A 245 -9.13 -12.97 -3.88
N VAL A 246 -9.22 -11.73 -3.40
CA VAL A 246 -9.91 -11.35 -2.17
C VAL A 246 -10.94 -10.28 -2.51
N LEU A 247 -12.19 -10.47 -2.06
CA LEU A 247 -13.22 -9.44 -2.06
C LEU A 247 -13.15 -8.68 -0.75
N VAL A 248 -13.03 -7.36 -0.83
CA VAL A 248 -12.94 -6.46 0.32
C VAL A 248 -14.12 -5.51 0.29
N ASP A 249 -14.94 -5.52 1.34
CA ASP A 249 -16.00 -4.55 1.54
C ASP A 249 -15.52 -3.34 2.35
N GLN A 250 -15.93 -2.15 1.91
CA GLN A 250 -15.68 -0.89 2.61
C GLN A 250 -16.92 0.00 2.67
N SER A 251 -18.08 -0.61 2.48
CA SER A 251 -19.36 0.06 2.37
C SER A 251 -20.05 0.29 3.71
N LEU A 252 -21.21 0.97 3.65
CA LEU A 252 -22.13 1.13 4.80
C LEU A 252 -23.18 0.02 4.85
N ASN A 253 -23.65 -0.45 3.68
CA ASN A 253 -24.75 -1.39 3.58
C ASN A 253 -24.32 -2.85 3.40
N GLY A 254 -23.03 -3.09 3.20
CA GLY A 254 -22.45 -4.42 3.06
C GLY A 254 -22.45 -4.94 1.62
N THR A 255 -21.55 -5.87 1.36
CA THR A 255 -21.39 -6.62 0.11
C THR A 255 -21.87 -8.04 0.30
N TYR A 256 -22.69 -8.53 -0.60
CA TYR A 256 -23.27 -9.87 -0.57
C TYR A 256 -22.57 -10.75 -1.62
N LEU A 257 -22.07 -11.89 -1.19
CA LEU A 257 -21.35 -12.85 -2.01
C LEU A 257 -22.08 -14.18 -2.03
N HIS A 258 -22.48 -14.63 -3.22
CA HIS A 258 -22.94 -15.99 -3.44
C HIS A 258 -21.92 -16.78 -4.25
N ARG A 259 -21.48 -17.90 -3.75
CA ARG A 259 -20.60 -18.87 -4.43
C ARG A 259 -21.42 -20.09 -4.80
N GLN A 260 -21.14 -20.65 -5.97
CA GLN A 260 -21.88 -21.81 -6.47
C GLN A 260 -21.87 -22.97 -5.45
N GLY A 261 -23.07 -23.40 -5.02
CA GLY A 261 -23.24 -24.49 -4.06
C GLY A 261 -23.05 -24.12 -2.59
N MET A 262 -22.93 -22.81 -2.26
CA MET A 262 -22.78 -22.34 -0.88
C MET A 262 -23.86 -21.32 -0.51
N ALA A 263 -24.08 -21.13 0.79
CA ALA A 263 -24.96 -20.08 1.28
C ALA A 263 -24.39 -18.69 0.97
N GLU A 264 -25.29 -17.72 0.81
CA GLU A 264 -24.89 -16.31 0.65
C GLU A 264 -24.18 -15.81 1.91
N ILE A 265 -23.11 -15.05 1.71
CA ILE A 265 -22.29 -14.43 2.77
C ILE A 265 -22.45 -12.91 2.66
N THR A 266 -22.62 -12.25 3.80
CA THR A 266 -22.62 -10.78 3.90
C THR A 266 -21.32 -10.29 4.50
N LEU A 267 -20.64 -9.40 3.80
CA LEU A 267 -19.46 -8.70 4.27
C LEU A 267 -19.84 -7.29 4.73
N ARG A 268 -19.34 -6.85 5.87
CA ARG A 268 -19.48 -5.47 6.36
C ARG A 268 -18.16 -4.98 6.92
N ARG A 269 -17.45 -4.17 6.12
CA ARG A 269 -16.07 -3.71 6.39
C ARG A 269 -15.13 -4.88 6.70
N ASP A 270 -15.29 -5.96 5.94
CA ASP A 270 -14.60 -7.23 6.10
C ASP A 270 -14.13 -7.74 4.74
N GLU A 271 -13.39 -8.84 4.73
CA GLU A 271 -12.83 -9.41 3.52
C GLU A 271 -12.94 -10.93 3.48
N ILE A 272 -13.03 -11.48 2.27
CA ILE A 272 -13.11 -12.94 2.05
C ILE A 272 -12.35 -13.36 0.78
N GLY A 273 -11.71 -14.52 0.83
CA GLY A 273 -11.12 -15.13 -0.37
C GLY A 273 -12.19 -15.57 -1.37
N LEU A 274 -11.96 -15.23 -2.65
CA LEU A 274 -12.80 -15.69 -3.75
C LEU A 274 -12.29 -17.02 -4.30
N GLU A 275 -13.22 -17.93 -4.57
CA GLU A 275 -12.93 -19.26 -5.10
C GLU A 275 -13.89 -19.58 -6.25
N ARG A 276 -13.36 -20.32 -7.27
CA ARG A 276 -14.14 -20.82 -8.43
C ARG A 276 -14.93 -19.71 -9.13
N SER A 277 -16.25 -19.65 -8.92
CA SER A 277 -17.16 -18.68 -9.53
C SER A 277 -18.26 -18.27 -8.56
N GLY A 278 -18.86 -17.10 -8.80
CA GLY A 278 -19.93 -16.60 -7.99
C GLY A 278 -20.49 -15.28 -8.49
N GLN A 279 -21.34 -14.70 -7.65
CA GLN A 279 -21.99 -13.41 -7.87
C GLN A 279 -21.78 -12.51 -6.66
N ILE A 280 -21.67 -11.23 -6.93
CA ILE A 280 -21.50 -10.18 -5.92
C ILE A 280 -22.60 -9.15 -6.12
N SER A 281 -23.29 -8.80 -5.03
CA SER A 281 -24.28 -7.74 -4.98
C SER A 281 -23.87 -6.67 -3.98
N LEU A 282 -24.08 -5.41 -4.32
CA LEU A 282 -23.73 -4.27 -3.48
C LEU A 282 -24.96 -3.70 -2.77
N GLY A 283 -24.89 -3.62 -1.43
CA GLY A 283 -25.89 -2.95 -0.60
C GLY A 283 -27.14 -3.75 -0.25
N LYS A 284 -27.43 -4.87 -0.94
CA LYS A 284 -28.58 -5.75 -0.66
C LYS A 284 -28.34 -7.18 -1.12
N PRO A 285 -29.10 -8.17 -0.57
CA PRO A 285 -28.97 -9.59 -0.94
C PRO A 285 -29.14 -9.83 -2.44
N ILE A 286 -28.46 -10.85 -2.98
CA ILE A 286 -28.48 -11.18 -4.41
C ILE A 286 -29.92 -11.49 -4.88
N ALA A 287 -30.70 -12.17 -4.05
CA ALA A 287 -32.11 -12.48 -4.38
C ALA A 287 -33.00 -11.22 -4.50
N ALA A 288 -32.61 -10.10 -3.86
CA ALA A 288 -33.31 -8.82 -3.93
C ALA A 288 -32.69 -7.85 -4.96
N GLN A 289 -31.60 -8.24 -5.64
CA GLN A 289 -30.91 -7.42 -6.63
C GLN A 289 -31.35 -7.81 -8.03
N PRO A 290 -31.64 -6.85 -8.93
CA PRO A 290 -31.79 -7.15 -10.35
C PRO A 290 -30.53 -7.86 -10.88
N PRO A 291 -30.68 -8.96 -11.65
CA PRO A 291 -29.54 -9.75 -12.12
C PRO A 291 -28.51 -8.95 -12.92
N GLU A 292 -28.94 -7.90 -13.61
CA GLU A 292 -28.11 -6.97 -14.38
C GLU A 292 -27.24 -6.08 -13.49
N LEU A 293 -27.61 -5.89 -12.22
CA LEU A 293 -26.82 -5.13 -11.24
C LEU A 293 -25.90 -6.00 -10.38
N CYS A 294 -25.87 -7.31 -10.63
CA CYS A 294 -24.94 -8.22 -10.00
C CYS A 294 -23.65 -8.37 -10.80
N VAL A 295 -22.53 -8.30 -10.12
CA VAL A 295 -21.22 -8.62 -10.71
C VAL A 295 -21.01 -10.13 -10.67
N ARG A 296 -20.76 -10.75 -11.82
CA ARG A 296 -20.40 -12.19 -11.92
C ARG A 296 -18.89 -12.32 -12.01
N PHE A 297 -18.32 -13.32 -11.35
CA PHE A 297 -16.90 -13.61 -11.47
C PHE A 297 -16.65 -15.10 -11.68
N SER A 298 -15.54 -15.40 -12.34
CA SER A 298 -15.02 -16.76 -12.48
C SER A 298 -13.49 -16.73 -12.38
N ILE A 299 -12.93 -17.67 -11.60
CA ILE A 299 -11.49 -17.82 -11.43
C ILE A 299 -11.03 -19.02 -12.25
N ARG A 300 -10.00 -18.81 -13.06
CA ARG A 300 -9.32 -19.85 -13.85
C ARG A 300 -7.91 -20.00 -13.31
N ARG A 301 -7.49 -21.24 -13.16
CA ARG A 301 -6.09 -21.60 -12.92
C ARG A 301 -5.61 -22.36 -14.13
N SER A 302 -4.64 -21.83 -14.86
CA SER A 302 -3.96 -22.63 -15.91
C SER A 302 -3.15 -23.72 -15.18
N ARG A 303 -3.17 -24.90 -15.72
CA ARG A 303 -2.38 -26.05 -15.24
C ARG A 303 -0.95 -25.94 -15.66
#